data_343fc45adb25db2231e2110469afaa10
#
_entry.id   343fc45adb25db2231e2110469afaa10
#
_cell.length_a   1.000
_cell.length_b   1.000
_cell.length_c   1.000
_cell.angle_alpha   90.00
_cell.angle_beta   90.00
_cell.angle_gamma   90.00
#
_symmetry.space_group_name_H-M   'P 1'
#
loop_
_entity.id
_entity.type
_entity.pdbx_description
1 polymer ?
#
loop_
_entity_poly.entity_id
_entity_poly.type
_entity_poly.pdbx_seq_one_letter_code
_entity_poly.pdbx_strand_id
1 'polypeptide(L)'
;MSGKLLVADIDDTFLVTHRDYIPRENLIAVEKFMRAGGIFTFATGRILEAMLQYTNVLNKSIPVIISNGAEIYKLDERKLLFHGSLGDNARILAQNVLDLFPELSLEVHTPNGLYMVRLNRVSKMHMEVIHLDYTMAALDDVRDKTWTKLLIAGERCQIDKIVEWSKSTNYDVAFTRSAPWYYEVLPSGFNKGMALEKLAKILNIDMANTYAIGDFYNDTEMLQAAGYSATTEEGAPELKEIANFISCKAEDGAVGKFIDHIFETNK
;
A
#
# COMPACT_ATOMS: atom_id res chain seq x y z
N MET A 1 -23.56 -5.06 -9.98
CA MET A 1 -22.10 -5.10 -9.71
C MET A 1 -21.55 -6.52 -9.46
N SER A 2 -22.38 -7.56 -9.60
CA SER A 2 -21.92 -8.95 -9.40
C SER A 2 -20.71 -9.29 -10.29
N GLY A 3 -19.72 -9.98 -9.71
CA GLY A 3 -18.47 -10.34 -10.39
C GLY A 3 -17.45 -9.21 -10.58
N LYS A 4 -17.69 -8.02 -10.04
CA LYS A 4 -16.77 -6.86 -10.08
C LYS A 4 -16.01 -6.73 -8.77
N LEU A 5 -14.69 -6.50 -8.87
CA LEU A 5 -13.79 -6.26 -7.75
C LEU A 5 -13.28 -4.82 -7.79
N LEU A 6 -13.52 -4.06 -6.73
CA LEU A 6 -12.92 -2.74 -6.53
C LEU A 6 -11.89 -2.81 -5.41
N VAL A 7 -10.67 -2.39 -5.73
CA VAL A 7 -9.55 -2.31 -4.79
C VAL A 7 -9.15 -0.84 -4.64
N ALA A 8 -9.12 -0.34 -3.42
CA ALA A 8 -8.74 1.02 -3.11
C ALA A 8 -7.47 1.07 -2.24
N ASP A 9 -6.61 2.03 -2.50
CA ASP A 9 -5.62 2.43 -1.50
C ASP A 9 -6.32 3.10 -0.32
N ILE A 10 -5.63 3.17 0.83
CA ILE A 10 -6.17 3.76 2.07
C ILE A 10 -5.74 5.22 2.19
N ASP A 11 -4.45 5.48 2.30
CA ASP A 11 -3.87 6.75 2.67
C ASP A 11 -4.01 7.78 1.54
N ASP A 12 -4.63 8.92 1.85
CA ASP A 12 -4.93 10.00 0.90
C ASP A 12 -5.73 9.58 -0.36
N THR A 13 -6.38 8.40 -0.28
CA THR A 13 -7.33 7.90 -1.29
C THR A 13 -8.70 7.61 -0.66
N PHE A 14 -8.80 6.62 0.24
CA PHE A 14 -10.02 6.30 0.98
C PHE A 14 -10.14 7.11 2.28
N LEU A 15 -9.00 7.36 2.92
CA LEU A 15 -8.80 8.08 4.17
C LEU A 15 -8.09 9.42 3.89
N VAL A 16 -8.48 10.47 4.57
CA VAL A 16 -7.73 11.73 4.63
C VAL A 16 -6.71 11.63 5.76
N THR A 17 -5.49 11.22 5.43
CA THR A 17 -4.46 10.76 6.39
C THR A 17 -4.12 11.83 7.44
N HIS A 18 -3.93 13.10 7.04
CA HIS A 18 -3.55 14.18 7.94
C HIS A 18 -4.65 14.61 8.94
N ARG A 19 -5.90 14.13 8.74
CA ARG A 19 -7.06 14.40 9.62
C ARG A 19 -7.58 13.12 10.27
N ASP A 20 -7.02 11.96 9.92
CA ASP A 20 -7.47 10.63 10.35
C ASP A 20 -8.99 10.44 10.24
N TYR A 21 -9.54 10.77 9.05
CA TYR A 21 -10.97 10.76 8.83
C TYR A 21 -11.33 10.16 7.47
N ILE A 22 -12.38 9.35 7.44
CA ILE A 22 -12.93 8.76 6.22
C ILE A 22 -14.14 9.58 5.79
N PRO A 23 -14.16 10.14 4.55
CA PRO A 23 -15.33 10.82 4.01
C PRO A 23 -16.57 9.92 4.04
N ARG A 24 -17.70 10.49 4.47
CA ARG A 24 -18.97 9.77 4.56
C ARG A 24 -19.43 9.25 3.20
N GLU A 25 -19.14 9.98 2.15
CA GLU A 25 -19.41 9.66 0.75
C GLU A 25 -18.77 8.33 0.36
N ASN A 26 -17.52 8.08 0.79
CA ASN A 26 -16.83 6.81 0.56
C ASN A 26 -17.55 5.65 1.24
N LEU A 27 -17.97 5.82 2.50
CA LEU A 27 -18.65 4.78 3.27
C LEU A 27 -20.00 4.40 2.63
N ILE A 28 -20.81 5.40 2.25
CA ILE A 28 -22.13 5.20 1.62
C ILE A 28 -21.96 4.50 0.26
N ALA A 29 -21.03 4.94 -0.55
CA ALA A 29 -20.83 4.39 -1.88
C ALA A 29 -20.28 2.95 -1.83
N VAL A 30 -19.34 2.64 -0.94
CA VAL A 30 -18.82 1.29 -0.74
C VAL A 30 -19.95 0.35 -0.29
N GLU A 31 -20.78 0.76 0.67
CA GLU A 31 -21.94 -0.03 1.09
C GLU A 31 -22.92 -0.29 -0.08
N LYS A 32 -23.23 0.75 -0.88
CA LYS A 32 -24.06 0.64 -2.09
C LYS A 32 -23.47 -0.33 -3.10
N PHE A 33 -22.16 -0.26 -3.35
CA PHE A 33 -21.43 -1.13 -4.27
C PHE A 33 -21.51 -2.60 -3.83
N MET A 34 -21.23 -2.88 -2.55
CA MET A 34 -21.31 -4.23 -2.00
C MET A 34 -22.74 -4.78 -2.00
N ARG A 35 -23.77 -3.96 -1.65
CA ARG A 35 -25.20 -4.37 -1.73
C ARG A 35 -25.63 -4.69 -3.16
N ALA A 36 -25.02 -4.08 -4.16
CA ALA A 36 -25.24 -4.40 -5.57
C ALA A 36 -24.47 -5.65 -6.07
N GLY A 37 -23.82 -6.40 -5.15
CA GLY A 37 -23.09 -7.62 -5.43
C GLY A 37 -21.63 -7.40 -5.83
N GLY A 38 -21.11 -6.18 -5.73
CA GLY A 38 -19.69 -5.88 -5.93
C GLY A 38 -18.84 -6.35 -4.74
N ILE A 39 -17.58 -6.61 -5.02
CA ILE A 39 -16.57 -6.97 -4.02
C ILE A 39 -15.65 -5.77 -3.82
N PHE A 40 -15.54 -5.29 -2.57
CA PHE A 40 -14.67 -4.19 -2.20
C PHE A 40 -13.58 -4.67 -1.23
N THR A 41 -12.34 -4.21 -1.45
CA THR A 41 -11.22 -4.45 -0.54
C THR A 41 -10.14 -3.37 -0.67
N PHE A 42 -9.11 -3.45 0.17
CA PHE A 42 -7.99 -2.52 0.16
C PHE A 42 -6.69 -3.13 -0.40
N ALA A 43 -5.84 -2.24 -0.94
CA ALA A 43 -4.43 -2.49 -1.22
C ALA A 43 -3.59 -1.34 -0.65
N THR A 44 -2.89 -1.60 0.45
CA THR A 44 -2.20 -0.57 1.22
C THR A 44 -0.73 -0.90 1.50
N GLY A 45 0.08 0.15 1.71
CA GLY A 45 1.43 0.03 2.27
C GLY A 45 1.44 -0.36 3.75
N ARG A 46 0.32 -0.20 4.44
CA ARG A 46 0.19 -0.54 5.87
C ARG A 46 0.39 -2.04 6.09
N ILE A 47 0.95 -2.40 7.25
CA ILE A 47 0.96 -3.78 7.76
C ILE A 47 -0.39 -4.13 8.36
N LEU A 48 -0.59 -5.42 8.66
CA LEU A 48 -1.89 -5.93 9.13
C LEU A 48 -2.43 -5.14 10.33
N GLU A 49 -1.62 -4.93 11.35
CA GLU A 49 -2.03 -4.27 12.59
C GLU A 49 -2.54 -2.85 12.33
N ALA A 50 -1.85 -2.08 11.48
CA ALA A 50 -2.25 -0.71 11.12
C ALA A 50 -3.50 -0.68 10.23
N MET A 51 -3.78 -1.75 9.48
CA MET A 51 -4.95 -1.84 8.61
C MET A 51 -6.20 -2.30 9.36
N LEU A 52 -6.07 -3.02 10.48
CA LEU A 52 -7.20 -3.60 11.23
C LEU A 52 -8.25 -2.57 11.66
N GLN A 53 -7.86 -1.32 11.90
CA GLN A 53 -8.78 -0.24 12.27
C GLN A 53 -9.81 0.09 11.17
N TYR A 54 -9.53 -0.26 9.91
CA TYR A 54 -10.42 0.00 8.76
C TYR A 54 -11.30 -1.20 8.38
N THR A 55 -11.24 -2.29 9.14
CA THR A 55 -11.95 -3.55 8.81
C THR A 55 -13.47 -3.44 8.89
N ASN A 56 -14.01 -2.41 9.54
CA ASN A 56 -15.46 -2.23 9.70
C ASN A 56 -16.18 -1.92 8.37
N VAL A 57 -15.44 -1.46 7.36
CA VAL A 57 -15.99 -1.17 6.02
C VAL A 57 -15.86 -2.36 5.07
N LEU A 58 -15.25 -3.46 5.50
CA LEU A 58 -14.94 -4.61 4.67
C LEU A 58 -15.86 -5.80 4.95
N ASN A 59 -16.14 -6.57 3.92
CA ASN A 59 -16.53 -7.96 4.10
C ASN A 59 -15.28 -8.77 4.48
N LYS A 60 -15.18 -9.20 5.74
CA LYS A 60 -13.99 -9.87 6.30
C LYS A 60 -13.63 -11.20 5.61
N SER A 61 -14.55 -11.80 4.84
CA SER A 61 -14.26 -12.99 4.03
C SER A 61 -13.47 -12.67 2.74
N ILE A 62 -13.38 -11.38 2.36
CA ILE A 62 -12.60 -10.93 1.22
C ILE A 62 -11.17 -10.61 1.69
N PRO A 63 -10.14 -11.19 1.05
CA PRO A 63 -8.77 -10.89 1.43
C PRO A 63 -8.39 -9.43 1.15
N VAL A 64 -7.44 -8.91 1.92
CA VAL A 64 -6.85 -7.58 1.77
C VAL A 64 -5.41 -7.70 1.28
N ILE A 65 -4.97 -6.73 0.50
CA ILE A 65 -3.58 -6.56 0.09
C ILE A 65 -2.92 -5.58 1.06
N ILE A 66 -1.84 -6.02 1.71
CA ILE A 66 -1.10 -5.23 2.70
C ILE A 66 0.39 -5.20 2.34
N SER A 67 1.17 -4.38 3.05
CA SER A 67 2.63 -4.28 2.87
C SER A 67 3.02 -4.00 1.41
N ASN A 68 2.28 -3.11 0.70
CA ASN A 68 2.47 -2.77 -0.71
C ASN A 68 2.48 -3.99 -1.65
N GLY A 69 1.64 -5.00 -1.35
CA GLY A 69 1.50 -6.20 -2.16
C GLY A 69 2.43 -7.35 -1.78
N ALA A 70 3.29 -7.16 -0.78
CA ALA A 70 4.10 -8.26 -0.25
C ALA A 70 3.26 -9.33 0.45
N GLU A 71 2.04 -9.00 0.87
CA GLU A 71 1.17 -9.91 1.60
C GLU A 71 -0.29 -9.80 1.13
N ILE A 72 -0.99 -10.95 1.08
CA ILE A 72 -2.45 -11.04 0.95
C ILE A 72 -2.98 -11.79 2.16
N TYR A 73 -3.86 -11.15 2.93
CA TYR A 73 -4.33 -11.65 4.21
C TYR A 73 -5.85 -11.79 4.24
N LYS A 74 -6.35 -12.93 4.73
CA LYS A 74 -7.78 -13.20 4.91
C LYS A 74 -8.18 -12.98 6.38
N LEU A 75 -9.00 -11.96 6.63
CA LEU A 75 -9.28 -11.45 7.96
C LEU A 75 -10.10 -12.40 8.84
N ASP A 76 -11.16 -13.02 8.28
CA ASP A 76 -12.05 -13.95 9.00
C ASP A 76 -11.35 -15.25 9.41
N GLU A 77 -10.46 -15.75 8.56
CA GLU A 77 -9.67 -16.97 8.83
C GLU A 77 -8.36 -16.65 9.58
N ARG A 78 -8.00 -15.37 9.76
CA ARG A 78 -6.69 -14.92 10.27
C ARG A 78 -5.53 -15.61 9.55
N LYS A 79 -5.62 -15.68 8.23
CA LYS A 79 -4.71 -16.47 7.42
C LYS A 79 -3.99 -15.64 6.38
N LEU A 80 -2.68 -15.78 6.35
CA LEU A 80 -1.83 -15.29 5.29
C LEU A 80 -1.98 -16.21 4.07
N LEU A 81 -2.57 -15.69 2.98
CA LEU A 81 -2.79 -16.45 1.74
C LEU A 81 -1.58 -16.37 0.82
N PHE A 82 -0.83 -15.27 0.90
CA PHE A 82 0.35 -15.03 0.11
C PHE A 82 1.32 -14.15 0.88
N HIS A 83 2.60 -14.46 0.80
CA HIS A 83 3.68 -13.72 1.46
C HIS A 83 4.94 -13.76 0.61
N GLY A 84 5.55 -12.59 0.42
CA GLY A 84 6.89 -12.43 -0.10
C GLY A 84 7.87 -12.10 1.02
N SER A 85 9.08 -12.58 0.91
CA SER A 85 10.15 -12.27 1.86
C SER A 85 11.38 -11.72 1.16
N LEU A 86 12.00 -10.73 1.79
CA LEU A 86 13.26 -10.16 1.36
C LEU A 86 14.41 -11.15 1.59
N GLY A 87 15.24 -11.32 0.57
CA GLY A 87 16.43 -12.16 0.61
C GLY A 87 17.68 -11.45 1.17
N ASP A 88 18.84 -12.09 1.02
CA ASP A 88 20.12 -11.59 1.57
C ASP A 88 20.55 -10.25 0.97
N ASN A 89 20.19 -9.97 -0.29
CA ASN A 89 20.46 -8.67 -0.91
C ASN A 89 19.85 -7.50 -0.13
N ALA A 90 18.68 -7.69 0.47
CA ALA A 90 18.05 -6.66 1.30
C ALA A 90 18.81 -6.39 2.60
N ARG A 91 19.48 -7.40 3.16
CA ARG A 91 20.34 -7.25 4.36
C ARG A 91 21.59 -6.44 4.06
N ILE A 92 22.19 -6.67 2.90
CA ILE A 92 23.33 -5.89 2.41
C ILE A 92 22.90 -4.45 2.12
N LEU A 93 21.74 -4.29 1.46
CA LEU A 93 21.15 -2.98 1.18
C LEU A 93 20.87 -2.21 2.48
N ALA A 94 20.28 -2.86 3.48
CA ALA A 94 19.97 -2.24 4.78
C ALA A 94 21.25 -1.71 5.45
N GLN A 95 22.35 -2.48 5.44
CA GLN A 95 23.64 -2.03 5.96
C GLN A 95 24.17 -0.82 5.17
N ASN A 96 24.11 -0.85 3.84
CA ASN A 96 24.56 0.27 3.01
C ASN A 96 23.72 1.54 3.24
N VAL A 97 22.42 1.40 3.47
CA VAL A 97 21.56 2.55 3.85
C VAL A 97 21.99 3.13 5.19
N LEU A 98 22.31 2.28 6.17
CA LEU A 98 22.81 2.74 7.46
C LEU A 98 24.15 3.47 7.36
N ASP A 99 25.04 3.02 6.50
CA ASP A 99 26.40 3.57 6.37
C ASP A 99 26.43 4.84 5.50
N LEU A 100 25.67 4.86 4.41
CA LEU A 100 25.73 5.94 3.42
C LEU A 100 24.74 7.09 3.70
N PHE A 101 23.65 6.80 4.43
CA PHE A 101 22.58 7.77 4.71
C PHE A 101 22.29 7.83 6.22
N PRO A 102 23.20 8.39 7.04
CA PRO A 102 23.07 8.38 8.50
C PRO A 102 21.86 9.16 9.03
N GLU A 103 21.29 10.05 8.22
CA GLU A 103 20.10 10.85 8.56
C GLU A 103 18.77 10.11 8.35
N LEU A 104 18.76 9.03 7.54
CA LEU A 104 17.56 8.26 7.25
C LEU A 104 17.26 7.27 8.39
N SER A 105 15.98 7.06 8.68
CA SER A 105 15.55 5.95 9.53
C SER A 105 15.51 4.65 8.73
N LEU A 106 15.53 3.53 9.45
CA LEU A 106 15.36 2.22 8.86
C LEU A 106 14.45 1.38 9.75
N GLU A 107 13.36 0.90 9.16
CA GLU A 107 12.40 -0.01 9.76
C GLU A 107 12.47 -1.37 9.06
N VAL A 108 12.51 -2.44 9.83
CA VAL A 108 12.42 -3.81 9.35
C VAL A 108 11.05 -4.36 9.73
N HIS A 109 10.22 -4.64 8.75
CA HIS A 109 8.91 -5.25 8.95
C HIS A 109 9.01 -6.76 8.79
N THR A 110 8.42 -7.49 9.73
CA THR A 110 8.37 -8.96 9.73
C THR A 110 6.92 -9.41 9.97
N PRO A 111 6.56 -10.68 9.71
CA PRO A 111 5.24 -11.19 10.04
C PRO A 111 4.90 -11.13 11.56
N ASN A 112 5.89 -10.93 12.40
CA ASN A 112 5.74 -10.98 13.87
C ASN A 112 6.00 -9.62 14.55
N GLY A 113 6.09 -8.53 13.79
CA GLY A 113 6.26 -7.20 14.36
C GLY A 113 7.20 -6.29 13.55
N LEU A 114 7.27 -5.06 14.01
CA LEU A 114 8.07 -3.97 13.45
C LEU A 114 9.29 -3.71 14.32
N TYR A 115 10.45 -3.71 13.70
CA TYR A 115 11.74 -3.41 14.34
C TYR A 115 12.30 -2.09 13.80
N MET A 116 12.55 -1.15 14.70
CA MET A 116 13.18 0.12 14.37
C MET A 116 14.69 -0.01 14.57
N VAL A 117 15.44 -0.04 13.46
CA VAL A 117 16.91 -0.14 13.50
C VAL A 117 17.53 1.23 13.69
N ARG A 118 16.99 2.23 13.04
CA ARG A 118 17.37 3.65 13.24
C ARG A 118 16.13 4.52 13.25
N LEU A 119 16.03 5.35 14.26
CA LEU A 119 14.92 6.28 14.48
C LEU A 119 15.32 7.69 14.07
N ASN A 120 14.42 8.42 13.43
CA ASN A 120 14.53 9.86 13.20
C ASN A 120 13.19 10.56 13.48
N ARG A 121 13.10 11.88 13.23
CA ARG A 121 11.89 12.65 13.45
C ARG A 121 10.72 12.15 12.59
N VAL A 122 10.98 11.83 11.33
CA VAL A 122 9.94 11.39 10.38
C VAL A 122 9.37 10.03 10.77
N SER A 123 10.24 9.06 11.14
CA SER A 123 9.75 7.75 11.58
C SER A 123 8.99 7.80 12.91
N LYS A 124 9.34 8.72 13.83
CA LYS A 124 8.53 8.95 15.04
C LYS A 124 7.12 9.42 14.70
N MET A 125 7.00 10.41 13.81
CA MET A 125 5.70 10.89 13.33
C MET A 125 4.91 9.78 12.62
N HIS A 126 5.61 8.93 11.84
CA HIS A 126 4.98 7.78 11.19
C HIS A 126 4.33 6.84 12.22
N MET A 127 5.06 6.46 13.26
CA MET A 127 4.53 5.59 14.32
C MET A 127 3.32 6.19 15.04
N GLU A 128 3.33 7.51 15.27
CA GLU A 128 2.19 8.23 15.85
C GLU A 128 0.96 8.19 14.94
N VAL A 129 1.13 8.36 13.63
CA VAL A 129 0.03 8.35 12.64
C VAL A 129 -0.58 6.96 12.48
N ILE A 130 0.26 5.92 12.43
CA ILE A 130 -0.23 4.54 12.23
C ILE A 130 -0.63 3.83 13.54
N HIS A 131 -0.41 4.48 14.69
CA HIS A 131 -0.72 3.97 16.05
C HIS A 131 -0.14 2.56 16.29
N LEU A 132 1.13 2.36 15.94
CA LEU A 132 1.81 1.08 16.11
C LEU A 132 2.98 1.17 17.10
N ASP A 133 3.11 0.09 17.86
CA ASP A 133 4.30 -0.17 18.66
C ASP A 133 5.43 -0.74 17.79
N TYR A 134 6.65 -0.45 18.18
CA TYR A 134 7.85 -0.99 17.55
C TYR A 134 8.88 -1.44 18.59
N THR A 135 9.75 -2.33 18.20
CA THR A 135 10.88 -2.76 19.01
C THR A 135 12.16 -2.13 18.48
N MET A 136 12.89 -1.38 19.33
CA MET A 136 14.24 -0.94 18.96
C MET A 136 15.17 -2.15 18.90
N ALA A 137 15.93 -2.28 17.82
CA ALA A 137 16.84 -3.41 17.62
C ALA A 137 18.07 -2.99 16.81
N ALA A 138 19.22 -3.60 17.02
CA ALA A 138 20.32 -3.49 16.09
C ALA A 138 20.00 -4.30 14.80
N LEU A 139 20.60 -3.94 13.68
CA LEU A 139 20.38 -4.66 12.42
C LEU A 139 20.73 -6.14 12.55
N ASP A 140 21.80 -6.47 13.29
CA ASP A 140 22.24 -7.86 13.51
C ASP A 140 21.22 -8.66 14.35
N ASP A 141 20.49 -8.04 15.28
CA ASP A 141 19.48 -8.73 16.10
C ASP A 141 18.25 -9.18 15.30
N VAL A 142 18.05 -8.59 14.13
CA VAL A 142 16.92 -8.90 13.24
C VAL A 142 17.36 -9.62 11.96
N ARG A 143 18.66 -9.83 11.76
CA ARG A 143 19.25 -10.38 10.52
C ARG A 143 18.67 -11.74 10.14
N ASP A 144 18.43 -12.63 11.12
CA ASP A 144 17.94 -13.98 10.89
C ASP A 144 16.40 -14.09 10.85
N LYS A 145 15.70 -12.96 11.01
CA LYS A 145 14.24 -12.95 10.91
C LYS A 145 13.79 -12.96 9.45
N THR A 146 12.58 -13.41 9.19
CA THR A 146 11.93 -13.26 7.88
C THR A 146 11.50 -11.80 7.72
N TRP A 147 12.08 -11.10 6.76
CA TRP A 147 11.72 -9.71 6.47
C TRP A 147 10.66 -9.66 5.38
N THR A 148 9.55 -8.98 5.64
CA THR A 148 8.48 -8.72 4.66
C THR A 148 8.85 -7.54 3.79
N LYS A 149 9.26 -6.42 4.40
CA LYS A 149 9.68 -5.20 3.72
C LYS A 149 10.63 -4.39 4.60
N LEU A 150 11.34 -3.44 4.00
CA LEU A 150 11.99 -2.34 4.70
C LEU A 150 11.22 -1.04 4.42
N LEU A 151 11.16 -0.16 5.41
CA LEU A 151 10.73 1.21 5.23
C LEU A 151 11.87 2.15 5.64
N ILE A 152 12.22 3.04 4.73
CA ILE A 152 13.23 4.06 4.90
C ILE A 152 12.50 5.40 4.95
N ALA A 153 12.66 6.15 6.05
CA ALA A 153 11.99 7.42 6.21
C ALA A 153 12.97 8.57 6.46
N GLY A 154 12.64 9.73 5.90
CA GLY A 154 13.44 10.95 6.03
C GLY A 154 12.74 12.16 5.42
N GLU A 155 13.37 13.30 5.49
CA GLU A 155 12.89 14.49 4.79
C GLU A 155 12.87 14.25 3.28
N ARG A 156 11.95 14.92 2.55
CA ARG A 156 11.78 14.71 1.10
C ARG A 156 13.11 14.76 0.34
N CYS A 157 13.96 15.76 0.61
CA CYS A 157 15.25 15.90 -0.08
C CYS A 157 16.24 14.75 0.25
N GLN A 158 16.10 14.11 1.41
CA GLN A 158 16.90 12.94 1.80
C GLN A 158 16.40 11.69 1.06
N ILE A 159 15.06 11.54 0.96
CA ILE A 159 14.44 10.47 0.17
C ILE A 159 14.78 10.62 -1.31
N ASP A 160 14.77 11.83 -1.87
CA ASP A 160 15.16 12.05 -3.27
C ASP A 160 16.60 11.56 -3.54
N LYS A 161 17.53 11.73 -2.59
CA LYS A 161 18.93 11.23 -2.71
C LYS A 161 19.00 9.70 -2.72
N ILE A 162 18.29 9.01 -1.84
CA ILE A 162 18.31 7.54 -1.82
C ILE A 162 17.58 6.94 -3.02
N VAL A 163 16.52 7.58 -3.51
CA VAL A 163 15.86 7.20 -4.77
C VAL A 163 16.84 7.28 -5.94
N GLU A 164 17.63 8.34 -6.05
CA GLU A 164 18.64 8.46 -7.11
C GLU A 164 19.75 7.43 -6.95
N TRP A 165 20.26 7.23 -5.73
CA TRP A 165 21.25 6.21 -5.43
C TRP A 165 20.76 4.81 -5.81
N SER A 166 19.51 4.46 -5.49
CA SER A 166 18.96 3.13 -5.76
C SER A 166 18.94 2.78 -7.25
N LYS A 167 18.77 3.78 -8.14
CA LYS A 167 18.81 3.57 -9.60
C LYS A 167 20.17 3.08 -10.11
N SER A 168 21.24 3.34 -9.38
CA SER A 168 22.60 2.90 -9.71
C SER A 168 22.97 1.56 -9.06
N THR A 169 22.07 0.95 -8.30
CA THR A 169 22.30 -0.31 -7.59
C THR A 169 21.68 -1.49 -8.32
N ASN A 170 22.16 -2.69 -8.05
CA ASN A 170 21.67 -3.93 -8.65
C ASN A 170 21.32 -4.96 -7.56
N TYR A 171 20.49 -4.55 -6.60
CA TYR A 171 19.95 -5.48 -5.62
C TYR A 171 18.72 -6.20 -6.22
N ASP A 172 18.57 -7.47 -5.88
CA ASP A 172 17.36 -8.24 -6.24
C ASP A 172 16.20 -7.90 -5.29
N VAL A 173 15.70 -6.68 -5.44
CA VAL A 173 14.59 -6.11 -4.67
C VAL A 173 13.75 -5.19 -5.57
N ALA A 174 12.54 -4.92 -5.17
CA ALA A 174 11.72 -3.85 -5.73
C ALA A 174 11.76 -2.63 -4.81
N PHE A 175 11.84 -1.44 -5.41
CA PHE A 175 11.75 -0.18 -4.69
C PHE A 175 10.43 0.50 -5.03
N THR A 176 9.78 1.09 -4.02
CA THR A 176 8.59 1.91 -4.24
C THR A 176 8.60 3.12 -3.32
N ARG A 177 8.10 4.24 -3.83
CA ARG A 177 7.89 5.45 -3.04
C ARG A 177 6.41 5.49 -2.64
N SER A 178 6.12 5.37 -1.35
CA SER A 178 4.75 5.34 -0.81
C SER A 178 4.27 6.68 -0.25
N ALA A 179 5.19 7.63 -0.07
CA ALA A 179 4.92 9.04 0.29
C ALA A 179 6.14 9.91 -0.05
N PRO A 180 6.03 11.25 -0.01
CA PRO A 180 7.18 12.13 -0.23
C PRO A 180 8.38 11.84 0.68
N TRP A 181 8.16 11.28 1.86
CA TRP A 181 9.13 11.01 2.92
C TRP A 181 9.33 9.53 3.24
N TYR A 182 8.75 8.62 2.43
CA TYR A 182 8.89 7.16 2.60
C TYR A 182 9.39 6.51 1.32
N TYR A 183 10.39 5.65 1.47
CA TYR A 183 10.91 4.81 0.41
C TYR A 183 11.00 3.38 0.91
N GLU A 184 10.34 2.45 0.22
CA GLU A 184 10.17 1.09 0.69
C GLU A 184 10.92 0.11 -0.21
N VAL A 185 11.38 -0.96 0.41
CA VAL A 185 12.06 -2.08 -0.25
C VAL A 185 11.18 -3.31 -0.09
N LEU A 186 10.79 -3.89 -1.20
CA LEU A 186 9.94 -5.08 -1.30
C LEU A 186 10.72 -6.22 -1.95
N PRO A 187 10.28 -7.48 -1.82
CA PRO A 187 10.82 -8.57 -2.61
C PRO A 187 10.71 -8.27 -4.11
N SER A 188 11.69 -8.73 -4.89
CA SER A 188 11.72 -8.51 -6.35
C SER A 188 10.43 -9.01 -7.02
N GLY A 189 9.84 -8.18 -7.87
CA GLY A 189 8.58 -8.47 -8.57
C GLY A 189 7.30 -8.29 -7.73
N PHE A 190 7.42 -7.83 -6.48
CA PHE A 190 6.26 -7.56 -5.62
C PHE A 190 5.87 -6.09 -5.69
N ASN A 191 4.58 -5.84 -5.91
CA ASN A 191 3.94 -4.53 -5.89
C ASN A 191 2.42 -4.72 -5.75
N LYS A 192 1.66 -3.63 -5.59
CA LYS A 192 0.19 -3.70 -5.47
C LYS A 192 -0.48 -4.26 -6.72
N GLY A 193 0.08 -4.07 -7.92
CA GLY A 193 -0.46 -4.59 -9.19
C GLY A 193 -0.38 -6.11 -9.27
N MET A 194 0.80 -6.68 -9.04
CA MET A 194 0.98 -8.14 -8.95
C MET A 194 0.05 -8.76 -7.90
N ALA A 195 -0.10 -8.08 -6.75
CA ALA A 195 -1.00 -8.56 -5.70
C ALA A 195 -2.48 -8.48 -6.10
N LEU A 196 -2.90 -7.45 -6.87
CA LEU A 196 -4.24 -7.35 -7.46
C LEU A 196 -4.52 -8.53 -8.40
N GLU A 197 -3.60 -8.83 -9.33
CA GLU A 197 -3.73 -9.98 -10.24
C GLU A 197 -3.88 -11.29 -9.48
N LYS A 198 -3.07 -11.48 -8.44
CA LYS A 198 -3.14 -12.67 -7.58
C LYS A 198 -4.44 -12.74 -6.80
N LEU A 199 -4.91 -11.61 -6.26
CA LEU A 199 -6.20 -11.54 -5.55
C LEU A 199 -7.38 -11.83 -6.49
N ALA A 200 -7.39 -11.25 -7.68
CA ALA A 200 -8.41 -11.52 -8.69
C ALA A 200 -8.47 -13.02 -9.04
N LYS A 201 -7.31 -13.67 -9.20
CA LYS A 201 -7.21 -15.11 -9.39
C LYS A 201 -7.74 -15.93 -8.20
N ILE A 202 -7.42 -15.54 -6.97
CA ILE A 202 -7.94 -16.18 -5.74
C ILE A 202 -9.48 -16.10 -5.70
N LEU A 203 -10.04 -14.96 -6.11
CA LEU A 203 -11.49 -14.70 -6.11
C LEU A 203 -12.18 -15.20 -7.38
N ASN A 204 -11.45 -15.76 -8.36
CA ASN A 204 -11.93 -16.19 -9.66
C ASN A 204 -12.65 -15.05 -10.42
N ILE A 205 -12.03 -13.85 -10.44
CA ILE A 205 -12.51 -12.65 -11.13
C ILE A 205 -11.57 -12.35 -12.29
N ASP A 206 -12.15 -12.09 -13.47
CA ASP A 206 -11.40 -11.66 -14.65
C ASP A 206 -10.84 -10.23 -14.38
N MET A 207 -9.59 -9.98 -14.80
CA MET A 207 -8.95 -8.69 -14.68
C MET A 207 -9.74 -7.55 -15.34
N ALA A 208 -10.46 -7.82 -16.43
CA ALA A 208 -11.37 -6.89 -17.09
C ALA A 208 -12.53 -6.42 -16.18
N ASN A 209 -12.84 -7.17 -15.11
CA ASN A 209 -13.85 -6.83 -14.11
C ASN A 209 -13.25 -6.26 -12.80
N THR A 210 -11.98 -5.88 -12.84
CA THR A 210 -11.31 -5.24 -11.70
C THR A 210 -11.29 -3.73 -11.86
N TYR A 211 -11.46 -3.04 -10.75
CA TYR A 211 -11.38 -1.60 -10.61
C TYR A 211 -10.35 -1.27 -9.55
N ALA A 212 -9.53 -0.25 -9.77
CA ALA A 212 -8.53 0.19 -8.80
C ALA A 212 -8.54 1.71 -8.67
N ILE A 213 -8.32 2.21 -7.46
CA ILE A 213 -8.10 3.63 -7.19
C ILE A 213 -6.96 3.82 -6.20
N GLY A 214 -6.08 4.79 -6.49
CA GLY A 214 -4.93 5.16 -5.67
C GLY A 214 -4.45 6.56 -6.02
N ASP A 215 -3.47 7.09 -5.28
CA ASP A 215 -3.03 8.48 -5.41
C ASP A 215 -1.51 8.64 -5.58
N PHE A 216 -0.69 7.63 -5.21
CA PHE A 216 0.74 7.80 -5.19
C PHE A 216 1.50 6.72 -5.99
N TYR A 217 2.82 6.83 -6.10
CA TYR A 217 3.67 6.01 -6.99
C TYR A 217 3.61 4.51 -6.71
N ASN A 218 3.34 4.08 -5.46
CA ASN A 218 3.14 2.67 -5.10
C ASN A 218 1.84 2.07 -5.66
N ASP A 219 0.96 2.90 -6.24
CA ASP A 219 -0.28 2.47 -6.90
C ASP A 219 -0.12 2.29 -8.40
N THR A 220 1.01 2.72 -8.99
CA THR A 220 1.22 2.75 -10.44
C THR A 220 0.88 1.41 -11.09
N GLU A 221 1.49 0.33 -10.62
CA GLU A 221 1.28 -1.01 -11.18
C GLU A 221 -0.14 -1.53 -10.92
N MET A 222 -0.77 -1.13 -9.82
CA MET A 222 -2.15 -1.50 -9.53
C MET A 222 -3.12 -0.82 -10.52
N LEU A 223 -2.93 0.46 -10.79
CA LEU A 223 -3.75 1.19 -11.77
C LEU A 223 -3.55 0.66 -13.18
N GLN A 224 -2.32 0.29 -13.56
CA GLN A 224 -2.00 -0.31 -14.86
C GLN A 224 -2.57 -1.71 -15.04
N ALA A 225 -2.58 -2.53 -13.97
CA ALA A 225 -3.08 -3.90 -14.01
C ALA A 225 -4.61 -4.00 -14.02
N ALA A 226 -5.30 -3.04 -13.41
CA ALA A 226 -6.75 -3.05 -13.31
C ALA A 226 -7.45 -2.91 -14.66
N GLY A 227 -8.61 -3.56 -14.82
CA GLY A 227 -9.44 -3.40 -16.01
C GLY A 227 -9.95 -1.97 -16.21
N TYR A 228 -10.16 -1.22 -15.12
CA TYR A 228 -10.50 0.20 -15.13
C TYR A 228 -9.96 0.87 -13.87
N SER A 229 -9.23 1.95 -14.03
CA SER A 229 -8.52 2.60 -12.93
C SER A 229 -8.90 4.06 -12.73
N ALA A 230 -8.70 4.53 -11.51
CA ALA A 230 -8.87 5.93 -11.15
C ALA A 230 -7.71 6.42 -10.28
N THR A 231 -7.48 7.73 -10.30
CA THR A 231 -6.65 8.42 -9.33
C THR A 231 -7.40 9.61 -8.74
N THR A 232 -6.94 10.12 -7.60
CA THR A 232 -7.51 11.32 -6.99
C THR A 232 -7.12 12.59 -7.74
N GLU A 233 -7.85 13.70 -7.55
CA GLU A 233 -7.48 15.01 -8.10
C GLU A 233 -6.09 15.46 -7.63
N GLU A 234 -5.69 15.06 -6.43
CA GLU A 234 -4.39 15.37 -5.81
C GLU A 234 -3.32 14.32 -6.13
N GLY A 235 -3.70 13.24 -6.81
CA GLY A 235 -2.80 12.14 -7.17
C GLY A 235 -1.59 12.59 -7.98
N ALA A 236 -0.52 11.81 -7.91
CA ALA A 236 0.73 12.07 -8.61
C ALA A 236 0.49 12.30 -10.11
N PRO A 237 1.19 13.26 -10.76
CA PRO A 237 0.97 13.59 -12.16
C PRO A 237 1.02 12.38 -13.09
N GLU A 238 1.95 11.47 -12.86
CA GLU A 238 2.15 10.26 -13.66
C GLU A 238 0.97 9.29 -13.55
N LEU A 239 0.28 9.24 -12.39
CA LEU A 239 -0.92 8.44 -12.22
C LEU A 239 -2.09 9.00 -13.01
N LYS A 240 -2.17 10.34 -13.15
CA LYS A 240 -3.21 10.99 -13.96
C LYS A 240 -3.08 10.69 -15.44
N GLU A 241 -1.86 10.39 -15.91
CA GLU A 241 -1.61 10.03 -17.31
C GLU A 241 -2.04 8.59 -17.62
N ILE A 242 -2.02 7.69 -16.63
CA ILE A 242 -2.34 6.27 -16.82
C ILE A 242 -3.75 5.88 -16.37
N ALA A 243 -4.36 6.65 -15.45
CA ALA A 243 -5.70 6.38 -14.94
C ALA A 243 -6.77 6.66 -15.99
N ASN A 244 -7.80 5.80 -16.05
CA ASN A 244 -8.96 5.98 -16.92
C ASN A 244 -9.89 7.09 -16.45
N PHE A 245 -9.88 7.38 -15.13
CA PHE A 245 -10.73 8.39 -14.51
C PHE A 245 -9.96 9.19 -13.46
N ILE A 246 -10.09 10.50 -13.49
CA ILE A 246 -9.61 11.37 -12.42
C ILE A 246 -10.80 11.69 -11.53
N SER A 247 -10.75 11.20 -10.30
CA SER A 247 -11.80 11.43 -9.31
C SER A 247 -11.66 12.82 -8.66
N CYS A 248 -12.45 13.10 -7.65
CA CYS A 248 -12.30 14.31 -6.83
C CYS A 248 -11.15 14.14 -5.81
N LYS A 249 -10.97 15.13 -4.96
CA LYS A 249 -10.02 15.06 -3.85
C LYS A 249 -10.40 13.96 -2.85
N ALA A 250 -9.38 13.43 -2.14
CA ALA A 250 -9.63 12.46 -1.08
C ALA A 250 -10.64 12.99 -0.04
N GLU A 251 -10.54 14.27 0.36
CA GLU A 251 -11.43 14.91 1.34
C GLU A 251 -12.88 15.05 0.87
N ASP A 252 -13.11 15.04 -0.45
CA ASP A 252 -14.44 15.12 -1.08
C ASP A 252 -15.03 13.74 -1.41
N GLY A 253 -14.37 12.65 -0.98
CA GLY A 253 -14.86 11.29 -1.16
C GLY A 253 -14.49 10.67 -2.51
N ALA A 254 -13.20 10.68 -2.86
CA ALA A 254 -12.68 10.20 -4.15
C ALA A 254 -13.13 8.79 -4.53
N VAL A 255 -13.13 7.84 -3.57
CA VAL A 255 -13.59 6.46 -3.80
C VAL A 255 -15.09 6.43 -4.06
N GLY A 256 -15.86 7.24 -3.33
CA GLY A 256 -17.30 7.37 -3.54
C GLY A 256 -17.64 7.88 -4.93
N LYS A 257 -16.97 8.92 -5.37
CA LYS A 257 -17.13 9.50 -6.71
C LYS A 257 -16.77 8.50 -7.81
N PHE A 258 -15.71 7.73 -7.62
CA PHE A 258 -15.33 6.68 -8.57
C PHE A 258 -16.38 5.56 -8.64
N ILE A 259 -16.92 5.13 -7.50
CA ILE A 259 -18.01 4.13 -7.45
C ILE A 259 -19.24 4.63 -8.20
N ASP A 260 -19.64 5.90 -8.02
CA ASP A 260 -20.77 6.46 -8.75
C ASP A 260 -20.52 6.47 -10.26
N HIS A 261 -19.31 6.83 -10.70
CA HIS A 261 -18.90 6.73 -12.10
C HIS A 261 -18.99 5.28 -12.63
N ILE A 262 -18.57 4.29 -11.83
CA ILE A 262 -18.71 2.87 -12.21
C ILE A 262 -20.19 2.49 -12.41
N PHE A 263 -21.10 2.99 -11.56
CA PHE A 263 -22.55 2.74 -11.74
C PHE A 263 -23.11 3.39 -12.99
N GLU A 264 -22.61 4.56 -13.38
CA GLU A 264 -23.07 5.30 -14.57
C GLU A 264 -22.62 4.61 -15.86
N THR A 265 -21.39 4.09 -15.90
CA THR A 265 -20.78 3.47 -17.08
C THR A 265 -21.15 2.01 -17.31
N ASN A 266 -21.73 1.35 -16.30
CA ASN A 266 -22.13 -0.07 -16.37
C ASN A 266 -23.68 -0.25 -16.31
N LYS A 267 -24.42 0.74 -16.81
CA LYS A 267 -25.89 0.66 -16.97
C LYS A 267 -26.30 -0.17 -18.17
#